data_c249b348b8b2949bc41bf3213b6b80bb
#
_entry.id   c249b348b8b2949bc41bf3213b6b80bb
#
_cell.length_a   1.000
_cell.length_b   1.000
_cell.length_c   1.000
_cell.angle_alpha   90.00
_cell.angle_beta   90.00
_cell.angle_gamma   90.00
#
_symmetry.space_group_name_H-M   'P 1'
#
loop_
_entity.id
_entity.type
_entity.pdbx_description
1 polymer ?
#
loop_
_entity_poly.entity_id
_entity_poly.type
_entity_poly.pdbx_seq_one_letter_code
_entity_poly.pdbx_strand_id
1 'polypeptide(L)'
;MTQAICSACGKPAKALDWTCRSCHASLNLQALPPFDASAINRGDFSLWRYRAMLPVARRFSLGGGMTPLVPVEIAGGRFLAKLEHLNPTGSFKDRGTAVMLNHLADNGATDVIDNSSGNAGASLAAYAGAAGLSATVYVPAATAVESKKQLIRAFGGAIIESHDYLADVYAAAESATYASHAWNPYFVLGQQTAAWETWEQLGGRAPDAVATPVGHGGLFLGFYQGFKALREAGLIETIPRMIAVQSAGVDPVVRGWAAGSKRPPKVKPAPSLADGILVDAPVRGEQILSALHDSDGLALRVENEAILASQKAMHRAGHIIEATSAVPAAALPRIRELIGDEAELVIALTGSGLKSLAAR
;
A
#
# COMPACT_ATOMS: atom_id res chain seq x y z
N MET A 1 -17.22 19.37 -0.41
CA MET A 1 -17.09 18.11 0.37
C MET A 1 -16.37 17.09 -0.51
N THR A 2 -15.49 16.29 0.07
CA THR A 2 -14.79 15.21 -0.66
C THR A 2 -15.80 14.19 -1.15
N GLN A 3 -15.65 13.77 -2.40
CA GLN A 3 -16.55 12.82 -3.05
C GLN A 3 -15.76 11.74 -3.79
N ALA A 4 -16.22 10.50 -3.72
CA ALA A 4 -15.71 9.43 -4.56
C ALA A 4 -16.38 9.50 -5.95
N ILE A 5 -15.56 9.45 -7.00
CA ILE A 5 -15.99 9.48 -8.40
C ILE A 5 -15.37 8.34 -9.19
N CYS A 6 -16.02 7.92 -10.24
CA CYS A 6 -15.50 6.92 -11.17
C CYS A 6 -14.27 7.43 -11.91
N SER A 7 -13.18 6.66 -11.93
CA SER A 7 -11.94 6.98 -12.66
C SER A 7 -12.11 7.00 -14.18
N ALA A 8 -13.11 6.29 -14.72
CA ALA A 8 -13.33 6.16 -16.17
C ALA A 8 -14.48 7.02 -16.69
N CYS A 9 -15.64 7.04 -16.04
CA CYS A 9 -16.83 7.74 -16.55
C CYS A 9 -17.21 9.02 -15.76
N GLY A 10 -16.47 9.36 -14.70
CA GLY A 10 -16.66 10.56 -13.90
C GLY A 10 -17.93 10.58 -13.02
N LYS A 11 -18.76 9.53 -13.05
CA LYS A 11 -19.99 9.49 -12.24
C LYS A 11 -19.67 9.41 -10.75
N PRO A 12 -20.46 10.12 -9.91
CA PRO A 12 -20.32 10.04 -8.47
C PRO A 12 -20.69 8.65 -7.94
N ALA A 13 -19.98 8.23 -6.87
CA ALA A 13 -20.24 7.00 -6.15
C ALA A 13 -20.89 7.30 -4.79
N LYS A 14 -21.63 6.33 -4.24
CA LYS A 14 -22.13 6.37 -2.86
C LYS A 14 -21.00 6.04 -1.89
N ALA A 15 -21.18 6.36 -0.62
CA ALA A 15 -20.12 6.21 0.41
C ALA A 15 -19.59 4.77 0.59
N LEU A 16 -20.45 3.75 0.43
CA LEU A 16 -20.09 2.34 0.57
C LEU A 16 -19.79 1.65 -0.77
N ASP A 17 -19.85 2.36 -1.90
CA ASP A 17 -19.53 1.78 -3.19
C ASP A 17 -18.02 1.50 -3.26
N TRP A 18 -17.64 0.30 -3.68
CA TRP A 18 -16.26 -0.09 -3.89
C TRP A 18 -15.81 0.02 -5.35
N THR A 19 -16.78 0.05 -6.30
CA THR A 19 -16.58 0.30 -7.74
C THR A 19 -17.66 1.22 -8.29
N CYS A 20 -17.47 1.70 -9.50
CA CYS A 20 -18.52 2.41 -10.21
C CYS A 20 -19.69 1.47 -10.55
N ARG A 21 -20.90 1.81 -10.13
CA ARG A 21 -22.11 1.01 -10.43
C ARG A 21 -22.45 0.96 -11.92
N SER A 22 -21.92 1.89 -12.73
CA SER A 22 -22.26 2.00 -14.15
C SER A 22 -21.28 1.29 -15.08
N CYS A 23 -19.98 1.25 -14.74
CA CYS A 23 -18.93 0.70 -15.61
C CYS A 23 -17.89 -0.15 -14.89
N HIS A 24 -18.09 -0.41 -13.61
CA HIS A 24 -17.24 -1.25 -12.74
C HIS A 24 -15.76 -0.81 -12.67
N ALA A 25 -15.43 0.41 -13.09
CA ALA A 25 -14.09 0.97 -12.92
C ALA A 25 -13.81 1.36 -11.47
N SER A 26 -12.54 1.54 -11.12
CA SER A 26 -12.10 2.00 -9.80
C SER A 26 -12.62 3.41 -9.48
N LEU A 27 -12.62 3.75 -8.21
CA LEU A 27 -13.03 5.07 -7.72
C LEU A 27 -11.80 5.89 -7.31
N ASN A 28 -11.90 7.21 -7.51
CA ASN A 28 -10.95 8.22 -7.04
C ASN A 28 -11.65 9.20 -6.10
N LEU A 29 -10.91 9.85 -5.21
CA LEU A 29 -11.42 10.94 -4.40
C LEU A 29 -11.17 12.28 -5.09
N GLN A 30 -12.17 13.14 -5.10
CA GLN A 30 -12.08 14.54 -5.54
C GLN A 30 -12.32 15.50 -4.37
N ALA A 31 -11.86 16.74 -4.54
CA ALA A 31 -12.00 17.81 -3.56
C ALA A 31 -11.45 17.41 -2.17
N LEU A 32 -10.26 16.79 -2.14
CA LEU A 32 -9.54 16.55 -0.90
C LEU A 32 -9.17 17.88 -0.25
N PRO A 33 -9.15 17.97 1.10
CA PRO A 33 -8.54 19.10 1.78
C PRO A 33 -7.10 19.31 1.29
N PRO A 34 -6.67 20.55 1.03
CA PRO A 34 -5.27 20.82 0.68
C PRO A 34 -4.38 20.47 1.86
N PHE A 35 -3.12 20.11 1.57
CA PHE A 35 -2.15 19.89 2.64
C PHE A 35 -1.82 21.23 3.32
N ASP A 36 -1.93 21.27 4.64
CA ASP A 36 -1.62 22.42 5.47
C ASP A 36 -0.67 22.02 6.60
N ALA A 37 0.59 22.43 6.49
CA ALA A 37 1.63 22.11 7.48
C ALA A 37 1.35 22.73 8.85
N SER A 38 0.60 23.83 8.92
CA SER A 38 0.23 24.50 10.18
C SER A 38 -0.85 23.73 10.95
N ALA A 39 -1.64 22.91 10.25
CA ALA A 39 -2.71 22.11 10.82
C ALA A 39 -2.25 20.71 11.30
N ILE A 40 -0.95 20.40 11.20
CA ILE A 40 -0.38 19.14 11.70
C ILE A 40 -0.45 19.12 13.23
N ASN A 41 -1.15 18.13 13.78
CA ASN A 41 -1.16 17.92 15.23
C ASN A 41 0.10 17.15 15.68
N ARG A 42 1.15 17.86 16.01
CA ARG A 42 2.43 17.28 16.43
C ARG A 42 2.39 16.54 17.76
N GLY A 43 1.32 16.69 18.53
CA GLY A 43 1.07 15.91 19.76
C GLY A 43 0.48 14.52 19.51
N ASP A 44 0.00 14.21 18.29
CA ASP A 44 -0.47 12.88 17.90
C ASP A 44 0.65 12.11 17.19
N PHE A 45 1.08 10.98 17.76
CA PHE A 45 2.13 10.10 17.22
C PHE A 45 1.58 8.96 16.36
N SER A 46 0.47 9.23 15.65
CA SER A 46 -0.12 8.31 14.67
C SER A 46 -0.37 9.03 13.34
N LEU A 47 -0.87 8.30 12.33
CA LEU A 47 -1.28 8.90 11.05
C LEU A 47 -2.35 9.99 11.23
N TRP A 48 -3.09 9.98 12.35
CA TRP A 48 -4.14 10.94 12.64
C TRP A 48 -3.61 12.34 13.01
N ARG A 49 -2.30 12.49 13.13
CA ARG A 49 -1.67 13.83 13.19
C ARG A 49 -2.04 14.70 11.97
N TYR A 50 -2.35 14.05 10.84
CA TYR A 50 -2.76 14.68 9.58
C TYR A 50 -4.27 14.74 9.39
N ARG A 51 -5.05 14.61 10.46
CA ARG A 51 -6.53 14.54 10.39
C ARG A 51 -7.17 15.74 9.66
N ALA A 52 -6.54 16.90 9.67
CA ALA A 52 -7.04 18.08 8.95
C ALA A 52 -7.02 17.90 7.42
N MET A 53 -6.13 17.05 6.91
CA MET A 53 -6.00 16.70 5.49
C MET A 53 -6.76 15.42 5.13
N LEU A 54 -7.32 14.71 6.13
CA LEU A 54 -8.09 13.49 5.93
C LEU A 54 -9.59 13.79 6.09
N PRO A 55 -10.40 13.74 5.01
CA PRO A 55 -11.85 14.04 5.07
C PRO A 55 -12.65 12.87 5.70
N VAL A 56 -12.14 12.34 6.81
CA VAL A 56 -12.67 11.17 7.53
C VAL A 56 -12.61 11.44 9.02
N ALA A 57 -13.72 11.23 9.72
CA ALA A 57 -13.73 11.32 11.16
C ALA A 57 -12.95 10.17 11.79
N ARG A 58 -12.11 10.47 12.79
CA ARG A 58 -11.44 9.44 13.60
C ARG A 58 -12.39 8.93 14.65
N ARG A 59 -12.96 7.76 14.48
CA ARG A 59 -13.78 7.05 15.48
C ARG A 59 -12.95 6.13 16.35
N PHE A 60 -11.93 5.48 15.76
CA PHE A 60 -11.03 4.55 16.42
C PHE A 60 -9.61 4.64 15.84
N SER A 61 -8.64 4.09 16.54
CA SER A 61 -7.25 4.02 16.09
C SER A 61 -6.50 2.93 16.85
N LEU A 62 -5.62 2.22 16.17
CA LEU A 62 -4.63 1.32 16.78
C LEU A 62 -3.24 1.98 16.89
N GLY A 63 -3.12 3.29 16.66
CA GLY A 63 -1.86 4.02 16.77
C GLY A 63 -0.92 3.84 15.58
N GLY A 64 -1.40 3.34 14.44
CA GLY A 64 -0.57 3.18 13.23
C GLY A 64 -0.10 4.51 12.66
N GLY A 65 1.01 4.47 11.96
CA GLY A 65 1.72 5.65 11.44
C GLY A 65 2.90 6.06 12.29
N MET A 66 3.53 7.17 11.94
CA MET A 66 4.78 7.69 12.53
C MET A 66 5.88 6.62 12.61
N THR A 67 5.93 5.76 11.59
CA THR A 67 6.97 4.73 11.49
C THR A 67 8.35 5.37 11.31
N PRO A 68 9.41 4.82 11.91
CA PRO A 68 10.75 5.39 11.79
C PRO A 68 11.24 5.47 10.34
N LEU A 69 12.05 6.48 10.06
CA LEU A 69 12.87 6.62 8.86
C LEU A 69 14.33 6.55 9.30
N VAL A 70 15.04 5.48 8.92
CA VAL A 70 16.39 5.21 9.41
C VAL A 70 17.37 4.92 8.27
N PRO A 71 18.67 5.31 8.39
CA PRO A 71 19.67 4.94 7.42
C PRO A 71 19.97 3.44 7.50
N VAL A 72 20.07 2.82 6.33
CA VAL A 72 20.46 1.40 6.17
C VAL A 72 21.52 1.30 5.09
N GLU A 73 22.52 0.46 5.34
CA GLU A 73 23.55 0.10 4.38
C GLU A 73 23.60 -1.42 4.21
N ILE A 74 23.50 -1.85 2.96
CA ILE A 74 23.65 -3.26 2.56
C ILE A 74 24.53 -3.34 1.31
N ALA A 75 24.87 -4.54 0.86
CA ALA A 75 25.52 -4.70 -0.43
C ALA A 75 24.68 -4.04 -1.54
N GLY A 76 25.29 -3.11 -2.26
CA GLY A 76 24.62 -2.32 -3.31
C GLY A 76 24.34 -0.86 -2.93
N GLY A 77 24.64 -0.43 -1.69
CA GLY A 77 24.63 0.97 -1.30
C GLY A 77 23.80 1.31 -0.06
N ARG A 78 23.67 2.61 0.19
CA ARG A 78 22.93 3.19 1.33
C ARG A 78 21.57 3.67 0.89
N PHE A 79 20.59 3.70 1.80
CA PHE A 79 19.27 4.28 1.61
C PHE A 79 18.63 4.60 2.97
N LEU A 80 17.56 5.38 2.95
CA LEU A 80 16.70 5.59 4.10
C LEU A 80 15.55 4.58 4.08
N ALA A 81 15.46 3.73 5.10
CA ALA A 81 14.40 2.75 5.25
C ALA A 81 13.21 3.35 5.98
N LYS A 82 12.05 3.42 5.33
CA LYS A 82 10.77 3.73 5.97
C LYS A 82 10.19 2.45 6.54
N LEU A 83 10.18 2.31 7.88
CA LEU A 83 9.92 1.04 8.58
C LEU A 83 8.41 0.74 8.69
N GLU A 84 7.73 0.61 7.56
CA GLU A 84 6.30 0.37 7.50
C GLU A 84 5.87 -0.98 8.13
N HIS A 85 6.80 -1.92 8.27
CA HIS A 85 6.59 -3.19 8.96
C HIS A 85 6.44 -3.06 10.49
N LEU A 86 6.61 -1.86 11.05
CA LEU A 86 6.42 -1.57 12.48
C LEU A 86 5.02 -1.00 12.78
N ASN A 87 4.13 -0.90 11.82
CA ASN A 87 2.72 -0.61 12.09
C ASN A 87 2.07 -1.71 12.96
N PRO A 88 0.94 -1.45 13.63
CA PRO A 88 0.33 -2.34 14.64
C PRO A 88 0.16 -3.81 14.23
N THR A 89 -0.28 -4.07 12.97
CA THR A 89 -0.41 -5.46 12.48
C THR A 89 0.85 -5.95 11.74
N GLY A 90 1.94 -5.19 11.79
CA GLY A 90 3.21 -5.51 11.16
C GLY A 90 3.23 -5.26 9.66
N SER A 91 2.48 -4.30 9.13
CA SER A 91 2.56 -3.89 7.73
C SER A 91 1.98 -2.51 7.43
N PHE A 92 2.39 -1.93 6.29
CA PHE A 92 1.87 -0.66 5.76
C PHE A 92 0.35 -0.65 5.53
N LYS A 93 -0.28 -1.81 5.45
CA LYS A 93 -1.73 -1.94 5.20
C LYS A 93 -2.54 -1.17 6.23
N ASP A 94 -2.04 -1.06 7.44
CA ASP A 94 -2.68 -0.39 8.57
C ASP A 94 -3.02 1.08 8.29
N ARG A 95 -2.20 1.78 7.51
CA ARG A 95 -2.48 3.18 7.14
C ARG A 95 -3.78 3.30 6.34
N GLY A 96 -3.89 2.50 5.28
CA GLY A 96 -5.05 2.50 4.42
C GLY A 96 -6.28 1.93 5.11
N THR A 97 -6.13 0.83 5.85
CA THR A 97 -7.22 0.20 6.59
C THR A 97 -7.79 1.13 7.65
N ALA A 98 -6.93 1.87 8.39
CA ALA A 98 -7.38 2.83 9.40
C ALA A 98 -8.32 3.89 8.81
N VAL A 99 -7.93 4.51 7.70
CA VAL A 99 -8.74 5.57 7.07
C VAL A 99 -9.99 4.99 6.40
N MET A 100 -9.83 3.90 5.67
CA MET A 100 -10.95 3.22 5.00
C MET A 100 -12.03 2.77 5.97
N LEU A 101 -11.67 2.06 7.05
CA LEU A 101 -12.67 1.55 7.99
C LEU A 101 -13.32 2.65 8.84
N ASN A 102 -12.60 3.73 9.19
CA ASN A 102 -13.25 4.88 9.82
C ASN A 102 -14.29 5.51 8.88
N HIS A 103 -13.99 5.63 7.56
CA HIS A 103 -14.96 6.10 6.57
C HIS A 103 -16.18 5.17 6.46
N LEU A 104 -15.95 3.85 6.34
CA LEU A 104 -17.03 2.87 6.18
C LEU A 104 -17.93 2.83 7.43
N ALA A 105 -17.35 2.81 8.63
CA ALA A 105 -18.08 2.85 9.90
C ALA A 105 -18.88 4.14 10.08
N ASP A 106 -18.33 5.29 9.63
CA ASP A 106 -19.02 6.58 9.67
C ASP A 106 -20.25 6.63 8.74
N ASN A 107 -20.25 5.81 7.70
CA ASN A 107 -21.33 5.69 6.73
C ASN A 107 -22.23 4.46 6.97
N GLY A 108 -22.18 3.85 8.17
CA GLY A 108 -23.14 2.85 8.60
C GLY A 108 -22.79 1.40 8.26
N ALA A 109 -21.53 1.10 7.87
CA ALA A 109 -21.09 -0.28 7.75
C ALA A 109 -21.12 -0.97 9.13
N THR A 110 -21.64 -2.20 9.18
CA THR A 110 -21.67 -3.07 10.37
C THR A 110 -20.82 -4.31 10.20
N ASP A 111 -20.61 -4.70 8.96
CA ASP A 111 -19.78 -5.82 8.53
C ASP A 111 -18.92 -5.42 7.35
N VAL A 112 -17.74 -6.00 7.29
CA VAL A 112 -16.77 -5.77 6.21
C VAL A 112 -16.18 -7.06 5.70
N ILE A 113 -15.97 -7.14 4.40
CA ILE A 113 -15.36 -8.29 3.75
C ILE A 113 -14.14 -7.87 2.92
N ASP A 114 -13.15 -8.76 2.76
CA ASP A 114 -12.01 -8.61 1.82
C ASP A 114 -11.56 -10.00 1.33
N ASN A 115 -10.71 -10.01 0.30
CA ASN A 115 -10.21 -11.23 -0.35
C ASN A 115 -8.71 -11.44 -0.18
N SER A 116 -8.15 -11.14 0.97
CA SER A 116 -6.71 -11.26 1.21
C SER A 116 -6.37 -12.10 2.43
N SER A 117 -5.72 -13.24 2.24
CA SER A 117 -5.16 -14.07 3.34
C SER A 117 -3.88 -13.47 3.96
N GLY A 118 -3.34 -12.38 3.39
CA GLY A 118 -2.07 -11.78 3.80
C GLY A 118 -2.23 -10.59 4.75
N ASN A 119 -1.32 -9.65 4.60
CA ASN A 119 -1.26 -8.44 5.43
C ASN A 119 -2.55 -7.61 5.40
N ALA A 120 -3.27 -7.58 4.26
CA ALA A 120 -4.51 -6.82 4.16
C ALA A 120 -5.63 -7.44 5.00
N GLY A 121 -5.82 -8.78 4.93
CA GLY A 121 -6.81 -9.46 5.76
C GLY A 121 -6.52 -9.36 7.26
N ALA A 122 -5.25 -9.49 7.68
CA ALA A 122 -4.85 -9.29 9.07
C ALA A 122 -5.13 -7.86 9.55
N SER A 123 -4.78 -6.86 8.75
CA SER A 123 -5.07 -5.46 9.03
C SER A 123 -6.58 -5.20 9.09
N LEU A 124 -7.36 -5.73 8.13
CA LEU A 124 -8.81 -5.62 8.13
C LEU A 124 -9.42 -6.17 9.44
N ALA A 125 -9.06 -7.39 9.81
CA ALA A 125 -9.60 -8.03 11.02
C ALA A 125 -9.27 -7.23 12.30
N ALA A 126 -8.02 -6.77 12.44
CA ALA A 126 -7.59 -5.99 13.60
C ALA A 126 -8.34 -4.66 13.73
N TYR A 127 -8.44 -3.91 12.63
CA TYR A 127 -9.10 -2.61 12.63
C TYR A 127 -10.62 -2.72 12.68
N ALA A 128 -11.22 -3.77 12.10
CA ALA A 128 -12.65 -4.05 12.24
C ALA A 128 -13.01 -4.36 13.70
N GLY A 129 -12.21 -5.20 14.39
CA GLY A 129 -12.38 -5.48 15.81
C GLY A 129 -12.33 -4.21 16.65
N ALA A 130 -11.37 -3.30 16.39
CA ALA A 130 -11.28 -2.01 17.08
C ALA A 130 -12.45 -1.07 16.76
N ALA A 131 -13.08 -1.23 15.60
CA ALA A 131 -14.24 -0.45 15.17
C ALA A 131 -15.60 -1.02 15.67
N GLY A 132 -15.61 -2.22 16.26
CA GLY A 132 -16.84 -2.93 16.59
C GLY A 132 -17.57 -3.49 15.36
N LEU A 133 -16.85 -3.70 14.24
CA LEU A 133 -17.36 -4.28 13.00
C LEU A 133 -17.05 -5.78 12.94
N SER A 134 -17.92 -6.55 12.28
CA SER A 134 -17.58 -7.93 11.90
C SER A 134 -16.67 -7.92 10.68
N ALA A 135 -15.65 -8.79 10.64
CA ALA A 135 -14.77 -8.94 9.49
C ALA A 135 -14.80 -10.38 8.97
N THR A 136 -14.99 -10.56 7.66
CA THR A 136 -14.89 -11.86 7.00
C THR A 136 -13.91 -11.78 5.84
N VAL A 137 -12.93 -12.67 5.82
CA VAL A 137 -11.88 -12.71 4.79
C VAL A 137 -12.03 -13.97 3.93
N TYR A 138 -12.22 -13.77 2.63
CA TYR A 138 -12.30 -14.86 1.65
C TYR A 138 -10.87 -15.21 1.20
N VAL A 139 -10.49 -16.47 1.28
CA VAL A 139 -9.13 -16.90 0.96
C VAL A 139 -9.13 -18.14 0.06
N PRO A 140 -8.11 -18.30 -0.81
CA PRO A 140 -8.00 -19.48 -1.63
C PRO A 140 -7.74 -20.73 -0.78
N ALA A 141 -8.59 -21.74 -0.88
CA ALA A 141 -8.51 -22.98 -0.10
C ALA A 141 -7.18 -23.73 -0.28
N ALA A 142 -6.62 -23.71 -1.51
CA ALA A 142 -5.42 -24.47 -1.83
C ALA A 142 -4.08 -23.80 -1.46
N THR A 143 -4.04 -22.47 -1.35
CA THR A 143 -2.76 -21.73 -1.28
C THR A 143 -2.65 -20.79 -0.07
N ALA A 144 -3.70 -20.64 0.73
CA ALA A 144 -3.69 -19.78 1.90
C ALA A 144 -2.78 -20.36 3.01
N VAL A 145 -1.74 -19.60 3.37
CA VAL A 145 -0.76 -19.99 4.38
C VAL A 145 -1.38 -19.95 5.78
N GLU A 146 -1.32 -21.05 6.54
CA GLU A 146 -1.99 -21.17 7.84
C GLU A 146 -1.55 -20.11 8.86
N SER A 147 -0.25 -19.78 8.95
CA SER A 147 0.23 -18.73 9.87
C SER A 147 -0.40 -17.35 9.62
N LYS A 148 -0.71 -17.03 8.36
CA LYS A 148 -1.40 -15.79 8.00
C LYS A 148 -2.89 -15.84 8.37
N LYS A 149 -3.54 -17.00 8.20
CA LYS A 149 -4.92 -17.22 8.66
C LYS A 149 -5.06 -17.12 10.18
N GLN A 150 -4.07 -17.62 10.92
CA GLN A 150 -4.04 -17.52 12.39
C GLN A 150 -4.08 -16.09 12.89
N LEU A 151 -3.38 -15.15 12.22
CA LEU A 151 -3.44 -13.73 12.59
C LEU A 151 -4.84 -13.14 12.39
N ILE A 152 -5.53 -13.47 11.29
CA ILE A 152 -6.91 -13.02 11.03
C ILE A 152 -7.83 -13.51 12.15
N ARG A 153 -7.74 -14.82 12.52
CA ARG A 153 -8.55 -15.40 13.59
C ARG A 153 -8.20 -14.79 14.96
N ALA A 154 -6.92 -14.56 15.24
CA ALA A 154 -6.47 -13.95 16.50
C ALA A 154 -7.02 -12.53 16.70
N PHE A 155 -7.24 -11.78 15.60
CA PHE A 155 -7.90 -10.47 15.63
C PHE A 155 -9.43 -10.57 15.59
N GLY A 156 -10.02 -11.77 15.64
CA GLY A 156 -11.47 -11.98 15.68
C GLY A 156 -12.14 -12.01 14.30
N GLY A 157 -11.36 -12.02 13.20
CA GLY A 157 -11.89 -12.12 11.85
C GLY A 157 -12.32 -13.55 11.50
N ALA A 158 -13.45 -13.70 10.81
CA ALA A 158 -13.87 -14.94 10.20
C ALA A 158 -13.13 -15.20 8.87
N ILE A 159 -12.95 -16.46 8.53
CA ILE A 159 -12.31 -16.88 7.27
C ILE A 159 -13.26 -17.81 6.51
N ILE A 160 -13.44 -17.52 5.24
CA ILE A 160 -14.11 -18.42 4.28
C ILE A 160 -13.05 -18.90 3.28
N GLU A 161 -12.78 -20.20 3.30
CA GLU A 161 -11.88 -20.85 2.36
C GLU A 161 -12.69 -21.33 1.15
N SER A 162 -12.32 -20.90 -0.06
CA SER A 162 -13.04 -21.23 -1.29
C SER A 162 -12.09 -21.49 -2.44
N HIS A 163 -12.52 -22.30 -3.40
CA HIS A 163 -11.82 -22.55 -4.65
C HIS A 163 -11.89 -21.35 -5.61
N ASP A 164 -13.02 -20.62 -5.62
CA ASP A 164 -13.21 -19.38 -6.39
C ASP A 164 -13.52 -18.20 -5.46
N TYR A 165 -12.58 -17.97 -4.54
CA TYR A 165 -12.71 -16.95 -3.50
C TYR A 165 -12.96 -15.54 -4.05
N LEU A 166 -12.54 -15.25 -5.31
CA LEU A 166 -12.81 -13.96 -5.95
C LEU A 166 -14.27 -13.84 -6.38
N ALA A 167 -14.84 -14.87 -7.00
CA ALA A 167 -16.27 -14.88 -7.35
C ALA A 167 -17.13 -14.80 -6.07
N ASP A 168 -16.76 -15.55 -5.04
CA ASP A 168 -17.50 -15.59 -3.78
C ASP A 168 -17.50 -14.23 -3.05
N VAL A 169 -16.35 -13.55 -2.98
CA VAL A 169 -16.30 -12.23 -2.35
C VAL A 169 -17.08 -11.18 -3.16
N TYR A 170 -17.09 -11.29 -4.49
CA TYR A 170 -17.88 -10.36 -5.32
C TYR A 170 -19.37 -10.61 -5.17
N ALA A 171 -19.81 -11.87 -5.08
CA ALA A 171 -21.19 -12.19 -4.77
C ALA A 171 -21.60 -11.71 -3.38
N ALA A 172 -20.75 -11.90 -2.37
CA ALA A 172 -21.01 -11.39 -1.02
C ALA A 172 -21.04 -9.85 -0.96
N ALA A 173 -20.31 -9.16 -1.82
CA ALA A 173 -20.30 -7.69 -1.91
C ALA A 173 -21.63 -7.07 -2.40
N GLU A 174 -22.58 -7.88 -2.84
CA GLU A 174 -23.95 -7.40 -3.13
C GLU A 174 -24.73 -7.04 -1.86
N SER A 175 -24.41 -7.68 -0.74
CA SER A 175 -25.10 -7.50 0.55
C SER A 175 -24.20 -7.05 1.70
N ALA A 176 -22.91 -7.27 1.62
CA ALA A 176 -21.89 -6.89 2.62
C ALA A 176 -21.01 -5.73 2.13
N THR A 177 -20.37 -5.01 3.05
CA THR A 177 -19.47 -3.90 2.70
C THR A 177 -18.10 -4.42 2.29
N TYR A 178 -17.78 -4.35 0.99
CA TYR A 178 -16.47 -4.79 0.49
C TYR A 178 -15.38 -3.74 0.78
N ALA A 179 -14.61 -3.99 1.81
CA ALA A 179 -13.49 -3.14 2.27
C ALA A 179 -12.18 -3.49 1.56
N SER A 180 -12.19 -3.49 0.23
CA SER A 180 -11.06 -3.92 -0.57
C SER A 180 -9.90 -2.92 -0.52
N HIS A 181 -8.74 -3.39 -0.09
CA HIS A 181 -7.49 -2.64 -0.09
C HIS A 181 -6.99 -2.27 -1.51
N ALA A 182 -7.48 -2.94 -2.57
CA ALA A 182 -7.14 -2.66 -3.95
C ALA A 182 -8.05 -1.61 -4.61
N TRP A 183 -9.35 -1.68 -4.29
CA TRP A 183 -10.39 -0.88 -4.96
C TRP A 183 -10.74 0.39 -4.20
N ASN A 184 -10.83 0.36 -2.87
CA ASN A 184 -11.33 1.47 -2.08
C ASN A 184 -10.39 2.69 -2.13
N PRO A 185 -10.85 3.89 -2.53
CA PRO A 185 -10.00 5.06 -2.66
C PRO A 185 -9.53 5.62 -1.31
N TYR A 186 -10.28 5.40 -0.22
CA TYR A 186 -9.87 5.82 1.13
C TYR A 186 -8.69 4.99 1.66
N PHE A 187 -8.50 3.77 1.14
CA PHE A 187 -7.28 3.00 1.42
C PHE A 187 -6.04 3.72 0.86
N VAL A 188 -6.09 4.18 -0.37
CA VAL A 188 -4.98 4.94 -0.98
C VAL A 188 -4.76 6.27 -0.27
N LEU A 189 -5.84 6.94 0.16
CA LEU A 189 -5.75 8.18 0.95
C LEU A 189 -4.96 7.97 2.25
N GLY A 190 -5.24 6.88 2.99
CA GLY A 190 -4.49 6.55 4.20
C GLY A 190 -2.99 6.33 3.93
N GLN A 191 -2.63 5.78 2.77
CA GLN A 191 -1.23 5.57 2.39
C GLN A 191 -0.48 6.88 2.12
N GLN A 192 -1.15 7.99 1.77
CA GLN A 192 -0.51 9.29 1.56
C GLN A 192 0.22 9.78 2.82
N THR A 193 -0.24 9.39 3.99
CA THR A 193 0.39 9.77 5.27
C THR A 193 1.84 9.31 5.37
N ALA A 194 2.25 8.25 4.65
CA ALA A 194 3.64 7.80 4.62
C ALA A 194 4.57 8.82 3.94
N ALA A 195 4.10 9.51 2.89
CA ALA A 195 4.83 10.59 2.24
C ALA A 195 4.93 11.82 3.14
N TRP A 196 3.83 12.20 3.79
CA TRP A 196 3.79 13.35 4.69
C TRP A 196 4.71 13.17 5.89
N GLU A 197 4.74 11.96 6.48
CA GLU A 197 5.68 11.60 7.54
C GLU A 197 7.13 11.63 7.07
N THR A 198 7.41 11.09 5.88
CA THR A 198 8.74 11.11 5.29
C THR A 198 9.23 12.55 5.12
N TRP A 199 8.38 13.44 4.61
CA TRP A 199 8.66 14.86 4.48
C TRP A 199 8.96 15.54 5.84
N GLU A 200 8.15 15.29 6.87
CA GLU A 200 8.41 15.81 8.23
C GLU A 200 9.74 15.27 8.79
N GLN A 201 10.00 13.97 8.64
CA GLN A 201 11.21 13.31 9.16
C GLN A 201 12.48 13.76 8.43
N LEU A 202 12.36 14.26 7.21
CA LEU A 202 13.45 14.90 6.44
C LEU A 202 13.54 16.41 6.68
N GLY A 203 12.88 16.94 7.71
CA GLY A 203 12.94 18.36 8.07
C GLY A 203 12.25 19.29 7.07
N GLY A 204 11.16 18.82 6.44
CA GLY A 204 10.39 19.61 5.47
C GLY A 204 10.94 19.55 4.05
N ARG A 205 11.70 18.49 3.70
CA ARG A 205 12.26 18.25 2.36
C ARG A 205 11.68 16.97 1.76
N ALA A 206 11.64 16.90 0.43
CA ALA A 206 11.42 15.66 -0.27
C ALA A 206 12.75 14.91 -0.50
N PRO A 207 12.79 13.57 -0.50
CA PRO A 207 13.94 12.80 -0.98
C PRO A 207 14.04 12.92 -2.51
N ASP A 208 15.18 12.53 -3.09
CA ASP A 208 15.34 12.48 -4.55
C ASP A 208 14.51 11.36 -5.17
N ALA A 209 14.38 10.23 -4.49
CA ALA A 209 13.62 9.09 -4.98
C ALA A 209 12.94 8.28 -3.87
N VAL A 210 11.83 7.62 -4.22
CA VAL A 210 11.12 6.66 -3.36
C VAL A 210 10.88 5.36 -4.09
N ALA A 211 11.36 4.24 -3.54
CA ALA A 211 11.17 2.91 -4.10
C ALA A 211 10.22 2.06 -3.26
N THR A 212 9.24 1.43 -3.91
CA THR A 212 8.28 0.53 -3.27
C THR A 212 8.09 -0.74 -4.07
N PRO A 213 7.74 -1.88 -3.41
CA PRO A 213 7.23 -3.03 -4.13
C PRO A 213 5.83 -2.72 -4.65
N VAL A 214 5.51 -3.20 -5.86
CA VAL A 214 4.24 -2.86 -6.52
C VAL A 214 3.45 -4.11 -6.93
N GLY A 215 2.31 -4.32 -6.24
CA GLY A 215 1.22 -5.20 -6.67
C GLY A 215 0.06 -4.36 -7.23
N HIS A 216 -1.02 -4.15 -6.46
CA HIS A 216 -2.11 -3.22 -6.82
C HIS A 216 -1.72 -1.74 -6.77
N GLY A 217 -0.54 -1.40 -6.22
CA GLY A 217 0.01 -0.05 -6.23
C GLY A 217 -0.48 0.89 -5.12
N GLY A 218 -1.22 0.40 -4.11
CA GLY A 218 -1.79 1.27 -3.07
C GLY A 218 -0.75 2.12 -2.34
N LEU A 219 0.39 1.54 -1.90
CA LEU A 219 1.46 2.29 -1.23
C LEU A 219 2.20 3.22 -2.21
N PHE A 220 2.54 2.72 -3.40
CA PHE A 220 3.19 3.51 -4.45
C PHE A 220 2.40 4.79 -4.77
N LEU A 221 1.09 4.62 -5.03
CA LEU A 221 0.18 5.75 -5.29
C LEU A 221 -0.01 6.64 -4.05
N GLY A 222 0.02 6.06 -2.85
CA GLY A 222 -0.01 6.83 -1.62
C GLY A 222 1.19 7.77 -1.51
N PHE A 223 2.42 7.28 -1.71
CA PHE A 223 3.61 8.13 -1.74
C PHE A 223 3.52 9.21 -2.84
N TYR A 224 3.20 8.81 -4.07
CA TYR A 224 3.07 9.74 -5.18
C TYR A 224 2.04 10.85 -4.89
N GLN A 225 0.82 10.48 -4.48
CA GLN A 225 -0.24 11.45 -4.20
C GLN A 225 0.07 12.32 -2.99
N GLY A 226 0.71 11.75 -1.95
CA GLY A 226 1.13 12.50 -0.77
C GLY A 226 2.19 13.56 -1.10
N PHE A 227 3.22 13.22 -1.89
CA PHE A 227 4.20 14.20 -2.36
C PHE A 227 3.60 15.20 -3.36
N LYS A 228 2.66 14.77 -4.20
CA LYS A 228 1.92 15.66 -5.07
C LYS A 228 1.14 16.73 -4.28
N ALA A 229 0.47 16.32 -3.20
CA ALA A 229 -0.22 17.25 -2.30
C ALA A 229 0.74 18.27 -1.65
N LEU A 230 1.94 17.83 -1.24
CA LEU A 230 2.99 18.72 -0.71
C LEU A 230 3.49 19.71 -1.77
N ARG A 231 3.66 19.27 -3.03
CA ARG A 231 4.03 20.16 -4.15
C ARG A 231 2.92 21.17 -4.44
N GLU A 232 1.67 20.73 -4.48
CA GLU A 232 0.50 21.61 -4.69
C GLU A 232 0.35 22.65 -3.56
N ALA A 233 0.77 22.31 -2.35
CA ALA A 233 0.84 23.22 -1.21
C ALA A 233 2.08 24.16 -1.21
N GLY A 234 2.97 24.05 -2.21
CA GLY A 234 4.19 24.86 -2.31
C GLY A 234 5.28 24.51 -1.29
N LEU A 235 5.21 23.33 -0.66
CA LEU A 235 6.14 22.89 0.39
C LEU A 235 7.37 22.16 -0.16
N ILE A 236 7.28 21.66 -1.39
CA ILE A 236 8.37 21.05 -2.16
C ILE A 236 8.27 21.51 -3.62
N GLU A 237 9.39 21.56 -4.32
CA GLU A 237 9.43 21.99 -5.72
C GLU A 237 9.04 20.87 -6.68
N THR A 238 9.55 19.66 -6.42
CA THR A 238 9.38 18.50 -7.29
C THR A 238 8.87 17.29 -6.51
N ILE A 239 8.08 16.43 -7.17
CA ILE A 239 7.75 15.12 -6.64
C ILE A 239 9.00 14.25 -6.72
N PRO A 240 9.36 13.47 -5.68
CA PRO A 240 10.43 12.48 -5.77
C PRO A 240 10.27 11.55 -6.96
N ARG A 241 11.36 11.11 -7.57
CA ARG A 241 11.35 10.02 -8.55
C ARG A 241 10.69 8.78 -7.97
N MET A 242 9.54 8.40 -8.49
CA MET A 242 8.83 7.20 -8.00
C MET A 242 9.37 5.95 -8.67
N ILE A 243 9.83 4.98 -7.88
CA ILE A 243 10.42 3.74 -8.39
C ILE A 243 9.51 2.56 -8.04
N ALA A 244 8.85 2.01 -9.05
CA ALA A 244 8.03 0.81 -8.93
C ALA A 244 8.91 -0.43 -9.13
N VAL A 245 8.96 -1.33 -8.14
CA VAL A 245 9.73 -2.58 -8.27
C VAL A 245 8.80 -3.77 -8.20
N GLN A 246 8.91 -4.67 -9.20
CA GLN A 246 8.14 -5.91 -9.28
C GLN A 246 9.06 -7.14 -9.33
N SER A 247 8.51 -8.29 -8.94
CA SER A 247 9.17 -9.58 -9.12
C SER A 247 9.06 -10.03 -10.60
N ALA A 248 10.10 -10.62 -11.15
CA ALA A 248 10.12 -11.18 -12.49
C ALA A 248 9.02 -12.23 -12.76
N GLY A 249 8.51 -12.87 -11.70
CA GLY A 249 7.37 -13.79 -11.81
C GLY A 249 6.05 -13.12 -12.16
N VAL A 250 5.86 -11.82 -11.79
CA VAL A 250 4.63 -11.05 -12.08
C VAL A 250 4.98 -9.58 -12.20
N ASP A 251 5.17 -9.09 -13.42
CA ASP A 251 5.74 -7.78 -13.73
C ASP A 251 4.90 -6.93 -14.73
N PRO A 252 3.56 -6.86 -14.60
CA PRO A 252 2.71 -6.16 -15.57
C PRO A 252 3.04 -4.66 -15.70
N VAL A 253 3.37 -3.98 -14.59
CA VAL A 253 3.71 -2.56 -14.60
C VAL A 253 5.02 -2.32 -15.34
N VAL A 254 6.04 -3.14 -15.11
CA VAL A 254 7.34 -3.05 -15.80
C VAL A 254 7.15 -3.25 -17.30
N ARG A 255 6.35 -4.24 -17.72
CA ARG A 255 6.04 -4.49 -19.15
C ARG A 255 5.27 -3.33 -19.77
N GLY A 256 4.27 -2.81 -19.08
CA GLY A 256 3.50 -1.65 -19.55
C GLY A 256 4.39 -0.41 -19.72
N TRP A 257 5.26 -0.14 -18.74
CA TRP A 257 6.24 0.94 -18.77
C TRP A 257 7.21 0.81 -19.95
N ALA A 258 7.84 -0.35 -20.11
CA ALA A 258 8.79 -0.61 -21.20
C ALA A 258 8.15 -0.50 -22.59
N ALA A 259 6.86 -0.82 -22.70
CA ALA A 259 6.10 -0.69 -23.96
C ALA A 259 5.53 0.71 -24.20
N GLY A 260 5.73 1.68 -23.31
CA GLY A 260 5.10 3.01 -23.39
C GLY A 260 3.57 2.96 -23.36
N SER A 261 2.99 1.91 -22.76
CA SER A 261 1.55 1.69 -22.72
C SER A 261 0.89 2.55 -21.64
N LYS A 262 -0.35 2.98 -21.89
CA LYS A 262 -1.17 3.64 -20.87
C LYS A 262 -1.72 2.64 -19.82
N ARG A 263 -1.83 1.36 -20.17
CA ARG A 263 -2.34 0.27 -19.32
C ARG A 263 -1.31 -0.85 -19.24
N PRO A 264 -1.03 -1.39 -18.03
CA PRO A 264 -0.26 -2.61 -17.93
C PRO A 264 -0.99 -3.77 -18.62
N PRO A 265 -0.27 -4.66 -19.33
CA PRO A 265 -0.88 -5.89 -19.84
C PRO A 265 -1.25 -6.82 -18.68
N LYS A 266 -2.27 -7.65 -18.87
CA LYS A 266 -2.46 -8.82 -18.00
C LYS A 266 -1.34 -9.82 -18.27
N VAL A 267 -0.70 -10.35 -17.22
CA VAL A 267 0.39 -11.32 -17.33
C VAL A 267 -0.04 -12.66 -16.72
N LYS A 268 0.56 -13.75 -17.19
CA LYS A 268 0.40 -15.05 -16.54
C LYS A 268 1.37 -15.10 -15.34
N PRO A 269 0.87 -15.26 -14.08
CA PRO A 269 1.75 -15.36 -12.93
C PRO A 269 2.68 -16.56 -13.02
N ALA A 270 3.93 -16.36 -12.61
CA ALA A 270 4.91 -17.40 -12.35
C ALA A 270 5.29 -17.38 -10.85
N PRO A 271 5.86 -18.46 -10.30
CA PRO A 271 6.23 -18.53 -8.90
C PRO A 271 7.18 -17.40 -8.49
N SER A 272 6.88 -16.74 -7.37
CA SER A 272 7.72 -15.72 -6.78
C SER A 272 7.73 -15.82 -5.26
N LEU A 273 8.87 -15.46 -4.65
CA LEU A 273 9.01 -15.33 -3.20
C LEU A 273 8.22 -14.12 -2.66
N ALA A 274 7.94 -13.13 -3.50
CA ALA A 274 7.24 -11.91 -3.14
C ALA A 274 5.71 -12.07 -3.27
N ASP A 275 5.13 -12.96 -2.48
CA ASP A 275 3.71 -13.35 -2.52
C ASP A 275 2.74 -12.16 -2.35
N GLY A 276 3.13 -11.13 -1.60
CA GLY A 276 2.31 -9.93 -1.38
C GLY A 276 2.11 -9.03 -2.60
N ILE A 277 2.81 -9.28 -3.72
CA ILE A 277 2.68 -8.52 -4.97
C ILE A 277 2.40 -9.39 -6.21
N LEU A 278 1.92 -10.61 -6.03
CA LEU A 278 1.52 -11.51 -7.13
C LEU A 278 0.19 -11.04 -7.75
N VAL A 279 0.23 -9.92 -8.43
CA VAL A 279 -0.94 -9.29 -9.05
C VAL A 279 -0.77 -9.25 -10.56
N ASP A 280 -1.53 -10.06 -11.27
CA ASP A 280 -1.47 -10.23 -12.73
C ASP A 280 -2.08 -9.06 -13.53
N ALA A 281 -3.03 -8.35 -12.92
CA ALA A 281 -3.72 -7.20 -13.49
C ALA A 281 -4.01 -6.16 -12.39
N PRO A 282 -3.11 -5.18 -12.16
CA PRO A 282 -3.30 -4.16 -11.13
C PRO A 282 -4.56 -3.32 -11.37
N VAL A 283 -5.46 -3.25 -10.39
CA VAL A 283 -6.70 -2.44 -10.46
C VAL A 283 -6.42 -0.98 -10.84
N ARG A 284 -5.31 -0.42 -10.32
CA ARG A 284 -4.90 0.97 -10.54
C ARG A 284 -3.70 1.10 -11.48
N GLY A 285 -3.53 0.14 -12.39
CA GLY A 285 -2.36 0.06 -13.27
C GLY A 285 -2.13 1.30 -14.12
N GLU A 286 -3.20 1.91 -14.67
CA GLU A 286 -3.10 3.18 -15.42
C GLU A 286 -2.59 4.32 -14.55
N GLN A 287 -3.07 4.41 -13.31
CA GLN A 287 -2.64 5.44 -12.36
C GLN A 287 -1.16 5.27 -11.98
N ILE A 288 -0.69 4.02 -11.84
CA ILE A 288 0.73 3.72 -11.56
C ILE A 288 1.60 4.19 -12.71
N LEU A 289 1.25 3.86 -13.97
CA LEU A 289 2.01 4.31 -15.14
C LEU A 289 1.98 5.83 -15.31
N SER A 290 0.83 6.47 -15.07
CA SER A 290 0.72 7.93 -15.06
C SER A 290 1.59 8.57 -14.00
N ALA A 291 1.64 8.01 -12.79
CA ALA A 291 2.48 8.51 -11.70
C ALA A 291 3.98 8.35 -11.99
N LEU A 292 4.38 7.26 -12.65
CA LEU A 292 5.74 7.07 -13.14
C LEU A 292 6.12 8.16 -14.15
N HIS A 293 5.24 8.48 -15.11
CA HIS A 293 5.50 9.56 -16.08
C HIS A 293 5.58 10.95 -15.42
N ASP A 294 4.66 11.27 -14.50
CA ASP A 294 4.63 12.58 -13.82
C ASP A 294 5.83 12.82 -12.88
N SER A 295 6.46 11.77 -12.40
CA SER A 295 7.59 11.82 -11.45
C SER A 295 8.96 11.52 -12.07
N ASP A 296 9.08 11.45 -13.39
CA ASP A 296 10.27 10.95 -14.10
C ASP A 296 10.75 9.62 -13.49
N GLY A 297 9.80 8.73 -13.19
CA GLY A 297 9.99 7.53 -12.40
C GLY A 297 10.65 6.38 -13.14
N LEU A 298 10.77 5.25 -12.44
CA LEU A 298 11.37 4.02 -12.96
C LEU A 298 10.48 2.82 -12.65
N ALA A 299 10.41 1.87 -13.57
CA ALA A 299 9.81 0.56 -13.32
C ALA A 299 10.89 -0.52 -13.50
N LEU A 300 11.18 -1.26 -12.44
CA LEU A 300 12.24 -2.25 -12.39
C LEU A 300 11.69 -3.61 -11.99
N ARG A 301 12.34 -4.68 -12.45
CA ARG A 301 12.05 -6.04 -12.02
C ARG A 301 13.28 -6.68 -11.40
N VAL A 302 13.04 -7.60 -10.47
CA VAL A 302 14.09 -8.36 -9.79
C VAL A 302 13.76 -9.85 -9.76
N GLU A 303 14.80 -10.67 -9.82
CA GLU A 303 14.69 -12.13 -9.76
C GLU A 303 14.59 -12.63 -8.31
N ASN A 304 14.07 -13.85 -8.11
CA ASN A 304 13.90 -14.45 -6.78
C ASN A 304 15.20 -14.57 -6.00
N GLU A 305 16.31 -14.87 -6.67
CA GLU A 305 17.64 -15.00 -6.07
C GLU A 305 18.10 -13.66 -5.47
N ALA A 306 17.87 -12.55 -6.18
CA ALA A 306 18.19 -11.21 -5.70
C ALA A 306 17.27 -10.81 -4.52
N ILE A 307 15.99 -11.17 -4.56
CA ILE A 307 15.05 -10.94 -3.45
C ILE A 307 15.52 -11.68 -2.20
N LEU A 308 15.88 -12.96 -2.31
CA LEU A 308 16.36 -13.76 -1.19
C LEU A 308 17.67 -13.25 -0.62
N ALA A 309 18.61 -12.86 -1.49
CA ALA A 309 19.89 -12.29 -1.07
C ALA A 309 19.69 -10.97 -0.31
N SER A 310 18.85 -10.09 -0.84
CA SER A 310 18.51 -8.81 -0.23
C SER A 310 17.76 -9.00 1.11
N GLN A 311 16.80 -9.92 1.18
CA GLN A 311 16.10 -10.24 2.44
C GLN A 311 17.10 -10.70 3.52
N LYS A 312 18.04 -11.60 3.19
CA LYS A 312 19.09 -12.04 4.12
C LYS A 312 20.00 -10.89 4.55
N ALA A 313 20.35 -9.98 3.64
CA ALA A 313 21.15 -8.80 3.96
C ALA A 313 20.40 -7.88 4.94
N MET A 314 19.13 -7.62 4.69
CA MET A 314 18.26 -6.84 5.60
C MET A 314 18.13 -7.48 6.97
N HIS A 315 17.97 -8.81 7.05
CA HIS A 315 17.92 -9.53 8.33
C HIS A 315 19.23 -9.36 9.12
N ARG A 316 20.38 -9.41 8.45
CA ARG A 316 21.72 -9.19 9.08
C ARG A 316 21.91 -7.73 9.50
N ALA A 317 21.28 -6.79 8.81
CA ALA A 317 21.23 -5.37 9.17
C ALA A 317 20.21 -5.05 10.30
N GLY A 318 19.58 -6.08 10.89
CA GLY A 318 18.65 -5.92 12.02
C GLY A 318 17.18 -5.74 11.65
N HIS A 319 16.82 -5.85 10.37
CA HIS A 319 15.45 -5.67 9.89
C HIS A 319 14.84 -6.99 9.42
N ILE A 320 14.05 -7.64 10.28
CA ILE A 320 13.35 -8.88 9.93
C ILE A 320 12.09 -8.54 9.11
N ILE A 321 12.21 -8.68 7.79
CA ILE A 321 11.18 -8.30 6.82
C ILE A 321 10.71 -9.48 5.95
N GLU A 322 9.49 -9.39 5.43
CA GLU A 322 8.97 -10.33 4.42
C GLU A 322 9.74 -10.21 3.09
N ALA A 323 9.72 -11.28 2.27
CA ALA A 323 10.36 -11.26 0.95
C ALA A 323 9.82 -10.13 0.06
N THR A 324 8.52 -9.85 0.11
CA THR A 324 7.93 -8.69 -0.61
C THR A 324 8.56 -7.36 -0.22
N SER A 325 8.92 -7.17 1.06
CA SER A 325 9.59 -5.95 1.53
C SER A 325 11.03 -5.81 1.00
N ALA A 326 11.69 -6.94 0.69
CA ALA A 326 13.05 -6.95 0.17
C ALA A 326 13.13 -6.62 -1.34
N VAL A 327 12.01 -6.64 -2.06
CA VAL A 327 11.96 -6.41 -3.52
C VAL A 327 12.60 -5.09 -3.95
N PRO A 328 12.30 -3.92 -3.36
CA PRO A 328 12.96 -2.68 -3.76
C PRO A 328 14.46 -2.67 -3.39
N ALA A 329 14.83 -3.24 -2.24
CA ALA A 329 16.23 -3.34 -1.84
C ALA A 329 17.03 -4.30 -2.73
N ALA A 330 16.39 -5.31 -3.33
CA ALA A 330 17.01 -6.16 -4.35
C ALA A 330 17.34 -5.42 -5.65
N ALA A 331 16.61 -4.34 -5.94
CA ALA A 331 16.88 -3.47 -7.10
C ALA A 331 17.93 -2.38 -6.80
N LEU A 332 18.43 -2.27 -5.57
CA LEU A 332 19.30 -1.17 -5.13
C LEU A 332 20.52 -0.93 -6.03
N PRO A 333 21.30 -1.95 -6.49
CA PRO A 333 22.41 -1.72 -7.39
C PRO A 333 21.96 -1.03 -8.68
N ARG A 334 20.85 -1.50 -9.27
CA ARG A 334 20.31 -0.92 -10.50
C ARG A 334 19.72 0.47 -10.28
N ILE A 335 19.10 0.71 -9.14
CA ILE A 335 18.62 2.04 -8.76
C ILE A 335 19.80 3.01 -8.69
N ARG A 336 20.88 2.65 -8.01
CA ARG A 336 22.08 3.48 -7.86
C ARG A 336 22.73 3.83 -9.20
N GLU A 337 22.84 2.87 -10.11
CA GLU A 337 23.29 3.15 -11.49
C GLU A 337 22.44 4.23 -12.21
N LEU A 338 21.14 4.30 -11.93
CA LEU A 338 20.19 5.17 -12.63
C LEU A 338 20.01 6.55 -11.98
N ILE A 339 20.16 6.65 -10.65
CA ILE A 339 19.95 7.91 -9.92
C ILE A 339 21.23 8.46 -9.28
N GLY A 340 22.33 7.70 -9.27
CA GLY A 340 23.59 8.04 -8.60
C GLY A 340 23.64 7.62 -7.13
N ASP A 341 24.86 7.49 -6.59
CA ASP A 341 25.11 7.02 -5.22
C ASP A 341 24.73 8.07 -4.16
N GLU A 342 24.84 9.36 -4.51
CA GLU A 342 24.59 10.47 -3.59
C GLU A 342 23.10 10.85 -3.49
N ALA A 343 22.25 10.37 -4.39
CA ALA A 343 20.82 10.65 -4.35
C ALA A 343 20.18 10.11 -3.06
N GLU A 344 19.38 10.95 -2.39
CA GLU A 344 18.64 10.55 -1.18
C GLU A 344 17.49 9.63 -1.56
N LEU A 345 17.64 8.33 -1.35
CA LEU A 345 16.69 7.28 -1.69
C LEU A 345 15.95 6.80 -0.45
N VAL A 346 14.63 6.81 -0.48
CA VAL A 346 13.77 6.16 0.52
C VAL A 346 13.26 4.82 -0.01
N ILE A 347 13.41 3.75 0.77
CA ILE A 347 12.82 2.43 0.50
C ILE A 347 11.81 2.08 1.58
N ALA A 348 10.59 1.74 1.20
CA ALA A 348 9.56 1.31 2.14
C ALA A 348 9.70 -0.18 2.48
N LEU A 349 9.95 -0.51 3.76
CA LEU A 349 9.96 -1.87 4.29
C LEU A 349 8.55 -2.26 4.72
N THR A 350 7.81 -2.91 3.84
CA THR A 350 6.36 -2.97 3.82
C THR A 350 5.72 -3.94 4.82
N GLY A 351 6.38 -5.04 5.17
CA GLY A 351 5.80 -6.07 6.03
C GLY A 351 6.84 -6.79 6.87
N SER A 352 6.46 -7.15 8.10
CA SER A 352 7.30 -7.83 9.08
C SER A 352 7.47 -9.31 8.77
N GLY A 353 8.70 -9.77 8.70
CA GLY A 353 9.08 -11.18 8.55
C GLY A 353 8.85 -12.01 9.82
N LEU A 354 8.68 -11.38 10.98
CA LEU A 354 8.42 -12.09 12.25
C LEU A 354 7.15 -12.94 12.18
N LYS A 355 6.17 -12.53 11.39
CA LYS A 355 4.91 -13.28 11.17
C LYS A 355 5.09 -14.64 10.48
N SER A 356 6.22 -14.85 9.80
CA SER A 356 6.51 -16.08 9.04
C SER A 356 7.67 -16.88 9.60
N LEU A 357 8.46 -16.36 10.54
CA LEU A 357 9.56 -17.09 11.17
C LEU A 357 9.07 -18.18 12.15
N ALA A 358 7.95 -17.99 12.79
CA ALA A 358 7.36 -18.94 13.75
C ALA A 358 6.71 -20.18 13.09
N ALA A 359 6.67 -20.23 11.75
CA ALA A 359 6.02 -21.30 10.98
C ALA A 359 7.01 -22.29 10.34
N ARG A 360 8.31 -22.28 10.76
CA ARG A 360 9.34 -23.21 10.27
C ARG A 360 9.73 -24.20 11.35
#